data_e8759e57d82bf1a1bc77d7603c91147f
#
_entry.id   e8759e57d82bf1a1bc77d7603c91147f
#
_cell.length_a   1.000
_cell.length_b   1.000
_cell.length_c   1.000
_cell.angle_alpha   90.00
_cell.angle_beta   90.00
_cell.angle_gamma   90.00
#
_symmetry.space_group_name_H-M   'P 1'
#
loop_
_entity.id
_entity.type
_entity.pdbx_description
1 polymer ?
#
loop_
_entity_poly.entity_id
_entity_poly.type
_entity_poly.pdbx_seq_one_letter_code
_entity_poly.pdbx_strand_id
1 'polypeptide(L)'
;EIGFPTANLDMKFFLVPPLGVYITRLKVIEYENSKTQNDWLPSISNIGTKPTVSGENINLETHIIDLNNNSSEINIYGKRIKVELIKFLRPEKKFNSLSDLKKQIEFDTKEAAKFHKKASL
;
A
#
# COMPACT_ATOMS: atom_id res chain seq x y z
N GLU A 1 -4.36 -10.93 -9.43
CA GLU A 1 -3.25 -10.44 -8.61
C GLU A 1 -2.00 -10.27 -9.42
N ILE A 2 -1.23 -9.25 -9.10
CA ILE A 2 -0.06 -8.86 -9.89
C ILE A 2 1.24 -9.29 -9.19
N GLY A 3 1.15 -10.23 -8.24
CA GLY A 3 2.32 -10.81 -7.58
C GLY A 3 2.87 -10.02 -6.40
N PHE A 4 2.10 -9.10 -5.83
CA PHE A 4 2.51 -8.33 -4.66
C PHE A 4 1.56 -8.61 -3.48
N PRO A 5 2.10 -8.77 -2.25
CA PRO A 5 1.23 -8.85 -1.07
C PRO A 5 0.40 -7.58 -0.96
N THR A 6 -0.90 -7.73 -0.80
CA THR A 6 -1.84 -6.60 -0.84
C THR A 6 -2.84 -6.67 0.29
N ALA A 7 -3.12 -5.54 0.90
CA ALA A 7 -4.24 -5.35 1.80
C ALA A 7 -5.19 -4.33 1.21
N ASN A 8 -6.48 -4.62 1.30
CA ASN A 8 -7.54 -3.74 0.86
C ASN A 8 -8.34 -3.27 2.05
N LEU A 9 -8.51 -1.96 2.19
CA LEU A 9 -9.23 -1.35 3.30
C LEU A 9 -10.32 -0.43 2.78
N ASP A 10 -11.52 -0.57 3.32
CA ASP A 10 -12.59 0.39 3.11
C ASP A 10 -12.32 1.59 4.02
N MET A 11 -12.35 2.77 3.44
CA MET A 11 -12.01 3.98 4.15
C MET A 11 -13.24 4.88 4.30
N LYS A 12 -13.42 5.39 5.52
CA LYS A 12 -14.43 6.42 5.79
C LYS A 12 -13.71 7.60 6.42
N PHE A 13 -13.64 8.70 5.68
CA PHE A 13 -12.97 9.90 6.14
C PHE A 13 -13.91 11.10 6.10
N PHE A 14 -13.74 12.04 7.03
CA PHE A 14 -14.32 13.36 6.92
C PHE A 14 -13.62 14.18 5.83
N LEU A 15 -12.31 14.00 5.69
CA LEU A 15 -11.50 14.59 4.64
C LEU A 15 -10.78 13.48 3.92
N VAL A 16 -11.06 13.35 2.62
CA VAL A 16 -10.41 12.32 1.80
C VAL A 16 -9.12 12.90 1.24
N PRO A 17 -7.97 12.21 1.43
CA PRO A 17 -6.75 12.62 0.75
C PRO A 17 -6.92 12.54 -0.76
N PRO A 18 -6.11 13.28 -1.55
CA PRO A 18 -6.18 13.15 -3.01
C PRO A 18 -6.06 11.70 -3.45
N LEU A 19 -6.88 11.30 -4.43
CA LEU A 19 -6.82 9.96 -4.97
C LEU A 19 -5.53 9.78 -5.76
N GLY A 20 -4.90 8.64 -5.59
CA GLY A 20 -3.66 8.35 -6.30
C GLY A 20 -2.75 7.42 -5.54
N VAL A 21 -1.50 7.40 -5.96
CA VAL A 21 -0.48 6.50 -5.41
C VAL A 21 0.41 7.26 -4.44
N TYR A 22 0.65 6.62 -3.31
CA TYR A 22 1.44 7.18 -2.21
C TYR A 22 2.57 6.24 -1.81
N ILE A 23 3.69 6.82 -1.44
CA ILE A 23 4.69 6.10 -0.64
C ILE A 23 4.13 6.03 0.77
N THR A 24 4.11 4.83 1.34
CA THR A 24 3.53 4.58 2.65
C THR A 24 4.43 3.69 3.48
N ARG A 25 4.07 3.54 4.73
CA ARG A 25 4.61 2.51 5.60
C ARG A 25 3.48 1.82 6.32
N LEU A 26 3.64 0.56 6.58
CA LEU A 26 2.63 -0.30 7.16
C LEU A 26 3.16 -0.93 8.43
N LYS A 27 2.33 -0.99 9.45
CA LYS A 27 2.64 -1.66 10.70
C LYS A 27 1.52 -2.62 11.04
N VAL A 28 1.89 -3.85 11.37
CA VAL A 28 0.94 -4.84 11.86
C VAL A 28 0.70 -4.59 13.35
N ILE A 29 -0.56 -4.42 13.72
CA ILE A 29 -0.96 -4.20 15.11
C ILE A 29 -1.51 -5.52 15.61
N GLU A 30 -0.81 -6.12 16.60
CA GLU A 30 -1.28 -7.33 17.23
C GLU A 30 -1.92 -7.00 18.57
N TYR A 31 -2.97 -7.77 18.93
CA TYR A 31 -3.60 -7.66 20.22
C TYR A 31 -2.81 -8.41 21.28
N GLU A 32 -2.91 -7.88 22.51
CA GLU A 32 -2.60 -8.57 23.75
C GLU A 32 -1.20 -9.20 23.82
N ASN A 33 -0.37 -8.64 24.70
CA ASN A 33 0.92 -9.22 25.12
C ASN A 33 1.82 -9.72 24.03
N SER A 34 1.41 -9.60 22.79
CA SER A 34 2.30 -9.86 21.70
C SER A 34 3.36 -8.77 21.74
N LYS A 35 4.58 -9.18 21.72
CA LYS A 35 5.68 -8.30 21.39
C LYS A 35 5.33 -7.70 20.04
N THR A 36 4.67 -6.55 20.07
CA THR A 36 4.37 -5.80 18.87
C THR A 36 5.67 -5.70 18.10
N GLN A 37 5.69 -6.26 16.91
CA GLN A 37 6.74 -5.90 15.99
C GLN A 37 6.54 -4.42 15.73
N ASN A 38 7.33 -3.62 16.44
CA ASN A 38 7.31 -2.17 16.30
C ASN A 38 7.88 -1.72 14.96
N ASP A 39 8.10 -2.67 14.06
CA ASP A 39 8.75 -2.37 12.81
C ASP A 39 7.74 -1.92 11.77
N TRP A 40 7.94 -0.72 11.29
CA TRP A 40 7.24 -0.23 10.12
C TRP A 40 7.82 -0.91 8.88
N LEU A 41 6.93 -1.40 8.04
CA LEU A 41 7.31 -2.04 6.79
C LEU A 41 7.16 -1.05 5.64
N PRO A 42 8.16 -0.96 4.76
CA PRO A 42 8.02 -0.11 3.58
C PRO A 42 6.89 -0.61 2.70
N SER A 43 6.11 0.32 2.20
CA SER A 43 4.95 -0.03 1.37
C SER A 43 4.64 1.06 0.36
N ILE A 44 3.75 0.71 -0.56
CA ILE A 44 3.19 1.63 -1.54
C ILE A 44 1.68 1.41 -1.53
N SER A 45 0.92 2.50 -1.60
CA SER A 45 -0.52 2.44 -1.49
C SER A 45 -1.21 3.19 -2.60
N ASN A 46 -2.36 2.70 -3.00
CA ASN A 46 -3.26 3.40 -3.92
C ASN A 46 -4.55 3.73 -3.19
N ILE A 47 -4.93 5.00 -3.21
CA ILE A 47 -6.24 5.44 -2.76
C ILE A 47 -7.08 5.67 -4.00
N GLY A 48 -8.14 4.89 -4.14
CA GLY A 48 -8.97 4.94 -5.33
C GLY A 48 -10.43 4.73 -5.00
N THR A 49 -11.25 4.75 -6.04
CA THR A 49 -12.66 4.44 -5.91
C THR A 49 -12.91 3.03 -6.38
N LYS A 50 -13.85 2.36 -5.71
CA LYS A 50 -14.27 1.02 -6.05
C LYS A 50 -15.78 1.00 -6.19
N PRO A 51 -16.32 0.52 -7.33
CA PRO A 51 -17.77 0.40 -7.48
C PRO A 51 -18.35 -0.57 -6.46
N THR A 52 -19.50 -0.20 -5.90
CA THR A 52 -20.24 -1.05 -4.99
C THR A 52 -21.70 -1.06 -5.41
N VAL A 53 -22.51 -1.94 -4.77
CA VAL A 53 -23.93 -2.01 -5.05
C VAL A 53 -24.65 -0.70 -4.74
N SER A 54 -24.17 0.04 -3.76
CA SER A 54 -24.79 1.30 -3.31
C SER A 54 -24.11 2.56 -3.86
N GLY A 55 -23.13 2.43 -4.78
CA GLY A 55 -22.41 3.56 -5.34
C GLY A 55 -20.91 3.31 -5.41
N GLU A 56 -20.11 4.31 -5.07
CA GLU A 56 -18.67 4.20 -5.05
C GLU A 56 -18.15 4.35 -3.62
N ASN A 57 -17.23 3.50 -3.23
CA ASN A 57 -16.50 3.62 -1.97
C ASN A 57 -15.05 3.96 -2.25
N ILE A 58 -14.45 4.72 -1.34
CA ILE A 58 -13.02 4.98 -1.37
C ILE A 58 -12.31 3.79 -0.76
N ASN A 59 -11.29 3.32 -1.45
CA ASN A 59 -10.56 2.12 -1.09
C ASN A 59 -9.07 2.41 -1.01
N LEU A 60 -8.43 1.88 0.02
CA LEU A 60 -6.98 1.91 0.16
C LEU A 60 -6.43 0.51 -0.11
N GLU A 61 -5.59 0.40 -1.11
CA GLU A 61 -4.90 -0.84 -1.44
C GLU A 61 -3.41 -0.65 -1.18
N THR A 62 -2.81 -1.52 -0.36
CA THR A 62 -1.43 -1.37 0.07
C THR A 62 -0.62 -2.62 -0.23
N HIS A 63 0.54 -2.41 -0.85
CA HIS A 63 1.52 -3.47 -1.17
C HIS A 63 2.76 -3.28 -0.33
N ILE A 64 3.23 -4.35 0.30
CA ILE A 64 4.49 -4.34 1.04
C ILE A 64 5.65 -4.46 0.05
N ILE A 65 6.66 -3.61 0.24
CA ILE A 65 7.84 -3.60 -0.62
C ILE A 65 8.96 -4.39 0.05
N ASP A 66 9.53 -5.35 -0.67
CA ASP A 66 10.71 -6.08 -0.22
C ASP A 66 11.97 -5.35 -0.68
N LEU A 67 12.65 -4.68 0.25
CA LEU A 67 13.85 -3.91 -0.06
C LEU A 67 15.09 -4.77 -0.24
N ASN A 68 15.07 -6.01 0.25
CA ASN A 68 16.25 -6.86 0.32
C ASN A 68 16.14 -8.14 -0.49
N ASN A 69 15.09 -8.32 -1.25
CA ASN A 69 14.77 -9.56 -1.94
C ASN A 69 14.72 -10.79 -1.01
N ASN A 70 14.61 -10.55 0.28
CA ASN A 70 14.41 -11.61 1.26
C ASN A 70 12.91 -11.83 1.39
N SER A 71 12.44 -12.91 0.82
CA SER A 71 11.04 -13.29 0.88
C SER A 71 10.68 -13.82 2.27
N SER A 72 10.65 -12.95 3.26
CA SER A 72 9.93 -13.28 4.48
C SER A 72 8.46 -13.00 4.18
N GLU A 73 7.70 -14.05 3.98
CA GLU A 73 6.27 -13.91 3.79
C GLU A 73 5.66 -13.33 5.05
N ILE A 74 5.25 -12.07 4.97
CA ILE A 74 4.51 -11.46 6.06
C ILE A 74 3.04 -11.69 5.76
N ASN A 75 2.42 -12.55 6.55
CA ASN A 75 1.00 -12.80 6.43
C ASN A 75 0.24 -11.69 7.14
N ILE A 76 -0.39 -10.82 6.35
CA ILE A 76 -1.18 -9.71 6.86
C ILE A 76 -2.68 -9.97 6.85
N TYR A 77 -3.12 -11.10 6.32
CA TYR A 77 -4.54 -11.43 6.26
C TYR A 77 -5.10 -11.66 7.67
N GLY A 78 -6.25 -11.06 7.93
CA GLY A 78 -6.92 -11.17 9.21
C GLY A 78 -6.27 -10.37 10.33
N LYS A 79 -5.21 -9.63 10.05
CA LYS A 79 -4.52 -8.81 11.05
C LYS A 79 -4.93 -7.36 10.93
N ARG A 80 -4.89 -6.66 12.06
CA ARG A 80 -5.05 -5.22 12.05
C ARG A 80 -3.76 -4.58 11.57
N ILE A 81 -3.88 -3.59 10.71
CA ILE A 81 -2.73 -2.87 10.19
C ILE A 81 -2.94 -1.37 10.34
N LYS A 82 -1.84 -0.67 10.45
CA LYS A 82 -1.79 0.77 10.43
C LYS A 82 -0.99 1.19 9.21
N VAL A 83 -1.54 2.08 8.39
CA VAL A 83 -0.86 2.58 7.21
C VAL A 83 -0.65 4.08 7.38
N GLU A 84 0.56 4.54 7.16
CA GLU A 84 0.89 5.95 7.22
C GLU A 84 1.26 6.44 5.83
N LEU A 85 0.58 7.49 5.37
CA LEU A 85 0.87 8.13 4.09
C LEU A 85 2.08 9.04 4.27
N ILE A 86 3.13 8.83 3.48
CA ILE A 86 4.36 9.59 3.61
C ILE A 86 4.48 10.62 2.49
N LYS A 87 4.28 10.20 1.25
CA LYS A 87 4.47 11.09 0.11
C LYS A 87 3.54 10.72 -1.03
N PHE A 88 2.90 11.73 -1.62
CA PHE A 88 2.08 11.54 -2.82
C PHE A 88 2.99 11.37 -4.02
N LEU A 89 2.81 10.28 -4.78
CA LEU A 89 3.61 10.01 -5.97
C LEU A 89 2.94 10.51 -7.25
N ARG A 90 1.70 10.16 -7.44
CA ARG A 90 0.98 10.50 -8.66
C ARG A 90 -0.52 10.31 -8.51
N PRO A 91 -1.33 11.02 -9.34
CA PRO A 91 -2.77 10.79 -9.39
C PRO A 91 -3.09 9.40 -9.92
N GLU A 92 -4.34 8.98 -9.77
CA GLU A 92 -4.84 7.77 -10.40
C GLU A 92 -4.72 7.85 -11.91
N LYS A 93 -4.50 6.71 -12.53
CA LYS A 93 -4.33 6.60 -13.97
C LYS A 93 -5.08 5.38 -14.47
N LYS A 94 -5.78 5.53 -15.59
CA LYS A 94 -6.40 4.41 -16.27
C LYS A 94 -5.42 3.79 -17.25
N PHE A 95 -5.48 2.47 -17.39
CA PHE A 95 -4.58 1.74 -18.26
C PHE A 95 -5.36 1.00 -19.35
N ASN A 96 -4.80 0.98 -20.54
CA ASN A 96 -5.43 0.32 -21.68
C ASN A 96 -5.25 -1.21 -21.65
N SER A 97 -4.29 -1.70 -20.88
CA SER A 97 -4.02 -3.13 -20.80
C SER A 97 -3.46 -3.49 -19.43
N LEU A 98 -3.59 -4.77 -19.07
CA LEU A 98 -2.99 -5.30 -17.85
C LEU A 98 -1.47 -5.17 -17.86
N SER A 99 -0.85 -5.30 -19.04
CA SER A 99 0.59 -5.12 -19.21
C SER A 99 1.04 -3.72 -18.84
N ASP A 100 0.30 -2.69 -19.29
CA ASP A 100 0.61 -1.30 -18.98
C ASP A 100 0.46 -1.01 -17.49
N LEU A 101 -0.60 -1.55 -16.88
CA LEU A 101 -0.80 -1.45 -15.43
C LEU A 101 0.37 -2.05 -14.66
N LYS A 102 0.80 -3.23 -15.06
CA LYS A 102 1.90 -3.94 -14.40
C LYS A 102 3.20 -3.16 -14.49
N LYS A 103 3.51 -2.59 -15.65
CA LYS A 103 4.71 -1.77 -15.87
C LYS A 103 4.70 -0.54 -14.95
N GLN A 104 3.53 0.11 -14.83
CA GLN A 104 3.42 1.29 -13.97
C GLN A 104 3.60 0.91 -12.51
N ILE A 105 3.04 -0.20 -12.07
CA ILE A 105 3.21 -0.68 -10.69
C ILE A 105 4.67 -0.97 -10.40
N GLU A 106 5.37 -1.60 -11.33
CA GLU A 106 6.81 -1.87 -11.19
C GLU A 106 7.61 -0.57 -11.07
N PHE A 107 7.29 0.42 -11.90
CA PHE A 107 7.94 1.72 -11.85
C PHE A 107 7.68 2.42 -10.50
N ASP A 108 6.43 2.47 -10.06
CA ASP A 108 6.05 3.10 -8.81
C ASP A 108 6.72 2.40 -7.61
N THR A 109 6.78 1.08 -7.65
CA THR A 109 7.41 0.29 -6.60
C THR A 109 8.89 0.58 -6.49
N LYS A 110 9.57 0.73 -7.63
CA LYS A 110 10.99 1.10 -7.66
C LYS A 110 11.21 2.49 -7.08
N GLU A 111 10.36 3.44 -7.41
CA GLU A 111 10.46 4.80 -6.88
C GLU A 111 10.25 4.81 -5.37
N ALA A 112 9.24 4.07 -4.89
CA ALA A 112 8.99 3.95 -3.46
C ALA A 112 10.15 3.24 -2.74
N ALA A 113 10.72 2.21 -3.35
CA ALA A 113 11.87 1.50 -2.78
C ALA A 113 13.08 2.41 -2.63
N LYS A 114 13.36 3.25 -3.62
CA LYS A 114 14.44 4.23 -3.54
C LYS A 114 14.24 5.20 -2.38
N PHE A 115 13.03 5.68 -2.21
CA PHE A 115 12.70 6.57 -1.10
C PHE A 115 12.95 5.89 0.24
N HIS A 116 12.45 4.67 0.41
CA HIS A 116 12.61 3.93 1.66
C HIS A 116 14.08 3.60 1.97
N LYS A 117 14.86 3.28 0.97
CA LYS A 117 16.29 3.03 1.16
C LYS A 117 17.03 4.27 1.63
N LYS A 118 16.70 5.44 1.08
CA LYS A 118 17.29 6.70 1.52
C LYS A 118 16.87 7.06 2.94
N ALA A 119 15.62 6.83 3.29
CA ALA A 119 15.11 7.14 4.62
C ALA A 119 15.68 6.22 5.70
N SER A 120 16.18 5.04 5.34
CA SER A 120 16.76 4.07 6.27
C SER A 120 18.22 4.37 6.63
N LEU A 121 18.84 5.30 5.96
CA LEU A 121 20.27 5.63 6.18
C LEU A 121 20.46 6.57 7.36
#